data_2935e9abdec6e352cc261daef5c3235e
#
_entry.id   2935e9abdec6e352cc261daef5c3235e
#
_cell.length_a   1.000
_cell.length_b   1.000
_cell.length_c   1.000
_cell.angle_alpha   90.00
_cell.angle_beta   90.00
_cell.angle_gamma   90.00
#
_symmetry.space_group_name_H-M   'P 1'
#
loop_
_entity.id
_entity.type
_entity.pdbx_description
1 polymer ?
#
loop_
_entity_poly.entity_id
_entity_poly.type
_entity_poly.pdbx_seq_one_letter_code
_entity_poly.pdbx_strand_id
1 'polypeptide(L)'
;MKQLFDPKRNYEETRKLVGYVGRKQATQADYERIGFMSGLEVHQQLNTKLKLFCRCPAGVFQKPEEFDAELIRHMRPTLSELGEYDGTALMEFKTRKEIVYRISNNSACTYDVDDTPPFPLNREALNIAIAISVLSKLKIVGEVHITRKQYLDGSIPTGFQRTAIIGVEGEIQLKNKKVRLIQLSLEEDSCREVSDIGHVRIYRTDRLG
;
A
#
# COMPACT_ATOMS: atom_id res chain seq x y z
N MET A 1 -5.53 -45.81 2.98
CA MET A 1 -4.50 -44.93 3.59
C MET A 1 -4.52 -43.60 2.86
N LYS A 2 -4.86 -42.52 3.52
CA LYS A 2 -4.71 -41.18 2.95
C LYS A 2 -3.21 -40.90 2.86
N GLN A 3 -2.69 -40.73 1.65
CA GLN A 3 -1.29 -40.34 1.45
C GLN A 3 -1.05 -39.03 2.18
N LEU A 4 -0.16 -39.02 3.16
CA LEU A 4 0.23 -37.81 3.87
C LEU A 4 0.78 -36.81 2.84
N PHE A 5 0.29 -35.58 2.86
CA PHE A 5 0.74 -34.51 1.99
C PHE A 5 2.21 -34.19 2.28
N ASP A 6 3.08 -34.41 1.29
CA ASP A 6 4.49 -34.05 1.33
C ASP A 6 4.70 -32.77 0.53
N PRO A 7 4.93 -31.62 1.20
CA PRO A 7 5.09 -30.32 0.54
C PRO A 7 6.26 -30.30 -0.46
N LYS A 8 7.36 -30.95 -0.14
CA LYS A 8 8.58 -30.96 -0.98
C LYS A 8 8.32 -31.73 -2.28
N ARG A 9 7.76 -32.93 -2.16
CA ARG A 9 7.40 -33.73 -3.32
C ARG A 9 6.37 -33.02 -4.19
N ASN A 10 5.32 -32.46 -3.61
CA ASN A 10 4.31 -31.71 -4.33
C ASN A 10 4.92 -30.51 -5.07
N TYR A 11 5.85 -29.78 -4.44
CA TYR A 11 6.55 -28.68 -5.07
C TYR A 11 7.37 -29.13 -6.28
N GLU A 12 8.13 -30.23 -6.17
CA GLU A 12 8.95 -30.76 -7.25
C GLU A 12 8.10 -31.30 -8.43
N GLU A 13 7.01 -31.98 -8.13
CA GLU A 13 6.06 -32.49 -9.13
C GLU A 13 5.37 -31.34 -9.86
N THR A 14 4.93 -30.29 -9.13
CA THR A 14 4.32 -29.10 -9.72
C THR A 14 5.31 -28.35 -10.61
N ARG A 15 6.56 -28.19 -10.19
CA ARG A 15 7.61 -27.56 -11.02
C ARG A 15 7.80 -28.29 -12.35
N LYS A 16 7.83 -29.62 -12.32
CA LYS A 16 7.95 -30.42 -13.55
C LYS A 16 6.71 -30.28 -14.44
N LEU A 17 5.53 -30.35 -13.84
CA LEU A 17 4.26 -30.23 -14.55
C LEU A 17 4.12 -28.90 -15.31
N VAL A 18 4.47 -27.78 -14.68
CA VAL A 18 4.36 -26.44 -15.30
C VAL A 18 5.58 -26.08 -16.15
N GLY A 19 6.57 -26.97 -16.25
CA GLY A 19 7.82 -26.69 -16.98
C GLY A 19 8.58 -25.49 -16.40
N TYR A 20 8.67 -25.41 -15.07
CA TYR A 20 9.34 -24.30 -14.41
C TYR A 20 10.83 -24.25 -14.74
N VAL A 21 11.28 -23.09 -15.19
CA VAL A 21 12.71 -22.78 -15.41
C VAL A 21 13.12 -21.68 -14.45
N GLY A 22 14.21 -21.88 -13.72
CA GLY A 22 14.73 -20.87 -12.80
C GLY A 22 15.14 -19.57 -13.53
N ARG A 23 14.90 -18.39 -12.93
CA ARG A 23 15.16 -17.08 -13.54
C ARG A 23 16.55 -16.94 -14.17
N LYS A 24 17.59 -17.52 -13.56
CA LYS A 24 18.97 -17.44 -14.07
C LYS A 24 19.19 -18.27 -15.33
N GLN A 25 18.31 -19.23 -15.61
CA GLN A 25 18.40 -20.16 -16.73
C GLN A 25 17.32 -19.91 -17.79
N ALA A 26 16.34 -19.07 -17.46
CA ALA A 26 15.22 -18.76 -18.33
C ALA A 26 15.70 -17.98 -19.58
N THR A 27 15.22 -18.42 -20.74
CA THR A 27 15.44 -17.83 -22.05
C THR A 27 14.24 -16.99 -22.49
N GLN A 28 14.39 -16.25 -23.58
CA GLN A 28 13.28 -15.51 -24.18
C GLN A 28 12.11 -16.44 -24.54
N ALA A 29 12.40 -17.63 -25.06
CA ALA A 29 11.40 -18.63 -25.43
C ALA A 29 10.60 -19.12 -24.21
N ASP A 30 11.23 -19.21 -23.03
CA ASP A 30 10.51 -19.57 -21.79
C ASP A 30 9.52 -18.47 -21.40
N TYR A 31 9.89 -17.19 -21.51
CA TYR A 31 8.98 -16.07 -21.22
C TYR A 31 7.82 -16.01 -22.22
N GLU A 32 8.08 -16.26 -23.49
CA GLU A 32 7.04 -16.33 -24.52
C GLU A 32 6.08 -17.49 -24.27
N ARG A 33 6.60 -18.68 -23.96
CA ARG A 33 5.81 -19.86 -23.65
C ARG A 33 4.83 -19.68 -22.51
N ILE A 34 5.22 -18.98 -21.46
CA ILE A 34 4.34 -18.70 -20.30
C ILE A 34 3.49 -17.45 -20.48
N GLY A 35 3.61 -16.74 -21.60
CA GLY A 35 2.92 -15.47 -21.81
C GLY A 35 3.30 -14.43 -20.78
N PHE A 36 4.58 -14.31 -20.44
CA PHE A 36 5.06 -13.43 -19.37
C PHE A 36 4.66 -11.97 -19.63
N MET A 37 3.98 -11.40 -18.64
CA MET A 37 3.66 -9.97 -18.62
C MET A 37 4.19 -9.37 -17.33
N SER A 38 4.65 -8.12 -17.41
CA SER A 38 5.10 -7.34 -16.28
C SER A 38 4.45 -5.97 -16.27
N GLY A 39 4.22 -5.45 -15.08
CA GLY A 39 3.77 -4.10 -14.85
C GLY A 39 4.67 -3.39 -13.85
N LEU A 40 4.62 -2.06 -13.88
CA LEU A 40 5.28 -1.21 -12.90
C LEU A 40 4.21 -0.44 -12.13
N GLU A 41 4.37 -0.40 -10.83
CA GLU A 41 3.70 0.54 -9.95
C GLU A 41 4.73 1.57 -9.51
N VAL A 42 4.43 2.84 -9.73
CA VAL A 42 5.34 3.95 -9.43
C VAL A 42 4.66 4.87 -8.43
N HIS A 43 5.28 5.04 -7.28
CA HIS A 43 4.85 5.98 -6.25
C HIS A 43 5.68 7.24 -6.32
N GLN A 44 5.00 8.39 -6.35
CA GLN A 44 5.63 9.71 -6.30
C GLN A 44 4.93 10.54 -5.24
N GLN A 45 5.72 11.00 -4.28
CA GLN A 45 5.26 11.96 -3.30
C GLN A 45 4.95 13.29 -3.98
N LEU A 46 3.81 13.87 -3.65
CA LEU A 46 3.43 15.20 -4.12
C LEU A 46 4.02 16.30 -3.22
N ASN A 47 4.41 17.38 -3.83
CA ASN A 47 4.88 18.57 -3.10
C ASN A 47 3.69 19.48 -2.78
N THR A 48 2.86 19.07 -1.84
CA THR A 48 1.73 19.84 -1.34
C THR A 48 2.04 20.46 0.03
N LYS A 49 1.35 21.52 0.37
CA LYS A 49 1.51 22.17 1.69
C LYS A 49 0.89 21.36 2.82
N LEU A 50 -0.23 20.71 2.54
CA LEU A 50 -1.01 19.94 3.51
C LEU A 50 -1.14 18.49 3.06
N LYS A 51 -1.37 17.60 4.01
CA LYS A 51 -1.66 16.20 3.78
C LYS A 51 -2.98 16.02 3.02
N LEU A 52 -3.21 14.79 2.53
CA LEU A 52 -4.29 14.48 1.61
C LEU A 52 -5.69 14.60 2.23
N PHE A 53 -5.87 14.10 3.44
CA PHE A 53 -7.16 14.03 4.12
C PHE A 53 -7.19 14.68 5.51
N CYS A 54 -6.15 15.45 5.85
CA CYS A 54 -6.15 16.30 7.04
C CYS A 54 -5.51 17.65 6.74
N ARG A 55 -5.42 18.51 7.74
CA ARG A 55 -4.83 19.85 7.61
C ARG A 55 -3.43 19.97 8.17
N CYS A 56 -2.82 18.83 8.52
CA CYS A 56 -1.44 18.82 8.95
C CYS A 56 -0.49 19.12 7.79
N PRO A 57 0.65 19.75 8.07
CA PRO A 57 1.63 20.04 7.02
C PRO A 57 2.17 18.72 6.43
N ALA A 58 2.33 18.69 5.11
CA ALA A 58 2.98 17.60 4.39
C ALA A 58 4.49 17.81 4.33
N GLY A 59 5.25 16.72 4.14
CA GLY A 59 6.70 16.78 3.93
C GLY A 59 7.52 17.15 5.17
N VAL A 60 6.93 17.09 6.36
CA VAL A 60 7.64 17.31 7.61
C VAL A 60 8.22 16.00 8.10
N PHE A 61 9.54 15.90 8.12
CA PHE A 61 10.29 14.73 8.58
C PHE A 61 11.00 15.04 9.88
N GLN A 62 10.90 14.12 10.82
CA GLN A 62 11.58 14.20 12.11
C GLN A 62 12.50 13.00 12.30
N LYS A 63 13.43 13.10 13.24
CA LYS A 63 14.25 11.95 13.61
C LYS A 63 13.40 10.90 14.34
N PRO A 64 13.77 9.61 14.28
CA PRO A 64 13.02 8.53 14.94
C PRO A 64 12.80 8.71 16.43
N GLU A 65 13.69 9.44 17.08
CA GLU A 65 13.70 9.72 18.54
C GLU A 65 12.85 10.94 18.90
N GLU A 66 12.50 11.78 17.91
CA GLU A 66 11.73 13.01 18.09
C GLU A 66 10.25 12.70 17.93
N PHE A 67 9.53 12.48 19.02
CA PHE A 67 8.08 12.29 19.05
C PHE A 67 7.49 12.84 20.35
N ASP A 68 6.22 13.20 20.32
CA ASP A 68 5.51 13.81 21.46
C ASP A 68 4.67 12.79 22.23
N ALA A 69 4.22 11.72 21.56
CA ALA A 69 3.39 10.69 22.15
C ALA A 69 3.59 9.33 21.48
N GLU A 70 3.24 8.26 22.19
CA GLU A 70 3.14 6.90 21.65
C GLU A 70 1.73 6.36 21.81
N LEU A 71 1.20 5.77 20.72
CA LEU A 71 -0.03 5.00 20.74
C LEU A 71 0.30 3.53 20.52
N ILE A 72 -0.13 2.68 21.45
CA ILE A 72 0.11 1.24 21.38
C ILE A 72 -1.17 0.53 20.97
N ARG A 73 -1.06 -0.35 19.97
CA ARG A 73 -2.17 -1.19 19.50
C ARG A 73 -1.77 -2.66 19.43
N HIS A 74 -2.73 -3.50 19.77
CA HIS A 74 -2.65 -4.93 19.54
C HIS A 74 -3.64 -5.32 18.45
N MET A 75 -3.14 -5.96 17.40
CA MET A 75 -3.99 -6.42 16.30
C MET A 75 -4.90 -7.55 16.79
N ARG A 76 -6.21 -7.43 16.50
CA ARG A 76 -7.22 -8.44 16.81
C ARG A 76 -8.01 -8.76 15.55
N PRO A 77 -8.00 -10.03 15.07
CA PRO A 77 -8.85 -10.39 13.95
C PRO A 77 -10.31 -10.33 14.38
N THR A 78 -11.13 -9.75 13.53
CA THR A 78 -12.58 -9.76 13.65
C THR A 78 -13.17 -10.72 12.63
N LEU A 79 -14.30 -11.32 12.94
CA LEU A 79 -15.08 -12.09 11.97
C LEU A 79 -15.64 -11.14 10.92
N SER A 80 -15.58 -11.56 9.65
CA SER A 80 -16.31 -10.92 8.57
C SER A 80 -17.82 -11.11 8.75
N GLU A 81 -18.62 -10.41 7.96
CA GLU A 81 -20.08 -10.63 7.92
C GLU A 81 -20.47 -12.07 7.55
N LEU A 82 -19.59 -12.78 6.84
CA LEU A 82 -19.77 -14.20 6.49
C LEU A 82 -19.32 -15.16 7.59
N GLY A 83 -18.87 -14.67 8.74
CA GLY A 83 -18.41 -15.48 9.86
C GLY A 83 -17.02 -16.10 9.67
N GLU A 84 -16.22 -15.60 8.72
CA GLU A 84 -14.87 -16.06 8.46
C GLU A 84 -13.84 -15.03 8.90
N TYR A 85 -12.67 -15.50 9.34
CA TYR A 85 -11.54 -14.64 9.62
C TYR A 85 -10.73 -14.36 8.35
N ASP A 86 -10.29 -13.13 8.17
CA ASP A 86 -9.26 -12.84 7.18
C ASP A 86 -7.95 -13.54 7.55
N GLY A 87 -7.35 -14.24 6.58
CA GLY A 87 -6.14 -15.05 6.81
C GLY A 87 -4.94 -14.21 7.21
N THR A 88 -4.79 -13.00 6.66
CA THR A 88 -3.69 -12.08 6.98
C THR A 88 -3.84 -11.54 8.39
N ALA A 89 -5.04 -11.08 8.77
CA ALA A 89 -5.33 -10.61 10.12
C ALA A 89 -5.10 -11.70 11.17
N LEU A 90 -5.47 -12.94 10.85
CA LEU A 90 -5.26 -14.09 11.74
C LEU A 90 -3.77 -14.41 11.91
N MET A 91 -2.98 -14.31 10.83
CA MET A 91 -1.53 -14.52 10.88
C MET A 91 -0.84 -13.43 11.70
N GLU A 92 -1.17 -12.16 11.49
CA GLU A 92 -0.62 -11.05 12.28
C GLU A 92 -1.00 -11.17 13.77
N PHE A 93 -2.23 -11.58 14.08
CA PHE A 93 -2.65 -11.84 15.45
C PHE A 93 -1.82 -12.96 16.11
N LYS A 94 -1.52 -14.04 15.38
CA LYS A 94 -0.69 -15.14 15.88
C LYS A 94 0.73 -14.73 16.22
N THR A 95 1.28 -13.71 15.56
CA THR A 95 2.60 -13.16 15.86
C THR A 95 2.63 -12.40 17.19
N ARG A 96 1.46 -12.02 17.73
CA ARG A 96 1.28 -11.25 18.97
C ARG A 96 2.11 -9.97 18.98
N LYS A 97 2.22 -9.32 17.81
CA LYS A 97 2.96 -8.07 17.72
C LYS A 97 2.24 -6.94 18.43
N GLU A 98 3.00 -6.17 19.16
CA GLU A 98 2.65 -4.86 19.69
C GLU A 98 3.05 -3.80 18.68
N ILE A 99 2.08 -3.03 18.20
CA ILE A 99 2.29 -1.97 17.23
C ILE A 99 2.35 -0.64 17.96
N VAL A 100 3.49 0.03 17.88
CA VAL A 100 3.73 1.32 18.52
C VAL A 100 3.77 2.40 17.44
N TYR A 101 2.88 3.37 17.53
CA TYR A 101 2.90 4.55 16.65
C TYR A 101 3.50 5.72 17.42
N ARG A 102 4.63 6.23 16.94
CA ARG A 102 5.24 7.48 17.43
C ARG A 102 4.62 8.66 16.71
N ILE A 103 4.02 9.53 17.49
CA ILE A 103 3.21 10.65 17.01
C ILE A 103 3.97 11.94 17.24
N SER A 104 4.00 12.78 16.21
CA SER A 104 4.51 14.14 16.32
C SER A 104 3.38 15.14 16.12
N ASN A 105 3.17 16.03 17.09
CA ASN A 105 2.17 17.07 17.05
C ASN A 105 2.37 18.08 15.91
N ASN A 106 3.60 18.16 15.37
CA ASN A 106 3.91 19.05 14.26
C ASN A 106 3.43 18.52 12.90
N SER A 107 3.16 17.22 12.78
CA SER A 107 2.86 16.57 11.50
C SER A 107 1.70 15.60 11.56
N ALA A 108 1.10 15.39 12.72
CA ALA A 108 -0.02 14.48 12.89
C ALA A 108 -1.14 15.10 13.74
N CYS A 109 -2.34 14.60 13.56
CA CYS A 109 -3.52 14.98 14.35
C CYS A 109 -4.36 13.73 14.66
N THR A 110 -5.49 13.93 15.31
CA THR A 110 -6.42 12.85 15.70
C THR A 110 -6.94 12.04 14.51
N TYR A 111 -6.98 12.62 13.31
CA TYR A 111 -7.26 11.88 12.08
C TYR A 111 -6.23 10.78 11.80
N ASP A 112 -4.94 11.06 12.00
CA ASP A 112 -3.85 10.11 11.71
C ASP A 112 -3.87 8.89 12.64
N VAL A 113 -4.54 8.99 13.78
CA VAL A 113 -4.71 7.89 14.75
C VAL A 113 -6.12 7.30 14.79
N ASP A 114 -6.95 7.62 13.77
CA ASP A 114 -8.30 7.12 13.60
C ASP A 114 -9.31 7.56 14.70
N ASP A 115 -9.13 8.74 15.23
CA ASP A 115 -10.00 9.30 16.29
C ASP A 115 -10.99 10.35 15.75
N THR A 116 -10.77 10.86 14.54
CA THR A 116 -11.66 11.83 13.88
C THR A 116 -11.88 11.51 12.41
N PRO A 117 -13.03 11.91 11.82
CA PRO A 117 -13.29 11.73 10.40
C PRO A 117 -12.29 12.47 9.51
N PRO A 118 -12.13 12.04 8.24
CA PRO A 118 -11.28 12.72 7.28
C PRO A 118 -11.84 14.10 6.90
N PHE A 119 -10.94 15.01 6.58
CA PHE A 119 -11.28 16.23 5.88
C PHE A 119 -11.53 15.94 4.39
N PRO A 120 -12.15 16.87 3.66
CA PRO A 120 -12.25 16.79 2.21
C PRO A 120 -10.86 16.63 1.55
N LEU A 121 -10.83 15.89 0.44
CA LEU A 121 -9.64 15.66 -0.36
C LEU A 121 -8.90 16.97 -0.67
N ASN A 122 -7.60 16.98 -0.48
CA ASN A 122 -6.74 18.14 -0.75
C ASN A 122 -6.82 18.55 -2.23
N ARG A 123 -7.30 19.76 -2.49
CA ARG A 123 -7.47 20.28 -3.86
C ARG A 123 -6.15 20.51 -4.60
N GLU A 124 -5.08 20.85 -3.89
CA GLU A 124 -3.76 21.00 -4.50
C GLU A 124 -3.27 19.65 -5.06
N ALA A 125 -3.39 18.59 -4.26
CA ALA A 125 -3.06 17.23 -4.70
C ALA A 125 -3.93 16.77 -5.87
N LEU A 126 -5.23 17.05 -5.82
CA LEU A 126 -6.17 16.74 -6.90
C LEU A 126 -5.78 17.44 -8.20
N ASN A 127 -5.45 18.72 -8.15
CA ASN A 127 -5.05 19.49 -9.32
C ASN A 127 -3.76 18.95 -9.94
N ILE A 128 -2.78 18.56 -9.12
CA ILE A 128 -1.55 17.90 -9.59
C ILE A 128 -1.86 16.59 -10.29
N ALA A 129 -2.71 15.75 -9.68
CA ALA A 129 -3.09 14.47 -10.26
C ALA A 129 -3.86 14.62 -11.58
N ILE A 130 -4.75 15.62 -11.69
CA ILE A 130 -5.43 15.96 -12.94
C ILE A 130 -4.42 16.40 -14.00
N ALA A 131 -3.47 17.25 -13.66
CA ALA A 131 -2.43 17.70 -14.59
C ALA A 131 -1.58 16.51 -15.12
N ILE A 132 -1.18 15.60 -14.23
CA ILE A 132 -0.45 14.38 -14.61
C ILE A 132 -1.33 13.50 -15.50
N SER A 133 -2.63 13.37 -15.20
CA SER A 133 -3.57 12.59 -15.99
C SER A 133 -3.70 13.13 -17.41
N VAL A 134 -3.80 14.44 -17.57
CA VAL A 134 -3.84 15.09 -18.90
C VAL A 134 -2.55 14.86 -19.68
N LEU A 135 -1.39 15.06 -19.05
CA LEU A 135 -0.07 14.84 -19.68
C LEU A 135 0.15 13.40 -20.10
N SER A 136 -0.41 12.45 -19.33
CA SER A 136 -0.33 11.01 -19.58
C SER A 136 -1.48 10.47 -20.43
N LYS A 137 -2.30 11.36 -21.00
CA LYS A 137 -3.48 11.02 -21.82
C LYS A 137 -4.45 10.05 -21.14
N LEU A 138 -4.54 10.08 -19.82
CA LEU A 138 -5.50 9.33 -19.05
C LEU A 138 -6.90 9.92 -19.26
N LYS A 139 -7.92 9.08 -19.31
CA LYS A 139 -9.31 9.48 -19.18
C LYS A 139 -9.57 9.87 -17.73
N ILE A 140 -9.85 11.14 -17.50
CA ILE A 140 -10.18 11.64 -16.15
C ILE A 140 -11.59 11.13 -15.79
N VAL A 141 -11.72 10.58 -14.57
CA VAL A 141 -13.01 10.08 -14.11
C VAL A 141 -13.98 11.24 -13.87
N GLY A 142 -15.27 11.02 -14.16
CA GLY A 142 -16.31 12.05 -13.96
C GLY A 142 -16.68 12.24 -12.49
N GLU A 143 -16.41 11.26 -11.66
CA GLU A 143 -16.67 11.27 -10.22
C GLU A 143 -15.55 10.55 -9.47
N VAL A 144 -15.05 11.17 -8.41
CA VAL A 144 -13.96 10.63 -7.60
C VAL A 144 -14.54 9.95 -6.37
N HIS A 145 -14.40 8.63 -6.32
CA HIS A 145 -14.75 7.83 -5.15
C HIS A 145 -13.51 7.53 -4.33
N ILE A 146 -13.66 7.62 -2.99
CA ILE A 146 -12.60 7.26 -2.06
C ILE A 146 -12.78 5.78 -1.69
N THR A 147 -11.87 4.96 -2.12
CA THR A 147 -11.82 3.54 -1.75
C THR A 147 -10.97 3.33 -0.48
N ARG A 148 -11.17 2.21 0.19
CA ARG A 148 -10.42 1.79 1.38
C ARG A 148 -9.65 0.51 1.07
N LYS A 149 -8.36 0.65 0.81
CA LYS A 149 -7.45 -0.49 0.62
C LYS A 149 -7.02 -1.00 1.98
N GLN A 150 -7.44 -2.20 2.36
CA GLN A 150 -7.18 -2.76 3.69
C GLN A 150 -5.70 -3.07 3.91
N TYR A 151 -5.21 -2.74 5.10
CA TYR A 151 -3.89 -3.07 5.63
C TYR A 151 -4.04 -3.63 7.04
N LEU A 152 -3.81 -4.93 7.19
CA LEU A 152 -4.09 -5.66 8.42
C LEU A 152 -2.82 -5.97 9.22
N ASP A 153 -1.70 -5.40 8.82
CA ASP A 153 -0.37 -5.60 9.42
C ASP A 153 0.01 -4.52 10.44
N GLY A 154 -0.89 -3.56 10.69
CA GLY A 154 -0.64 -2.44 11.58
C GLY A 154 0.13 -1.28 10.96
N SER A 155 0.53 -1.34 9.69
CA SER A 155 1.27 -0.27 9.01
C SER A 155 0.49 1.05 8.88
N ILE A 156 -0.82 0.98 8.96
CA ILE A 156 -1.71 2.15 8.91
C ILE A 156 -2.62 2.15 10.14
N PRO A 157 -2.66 3.22 10.95
CA PRO A 157 -3.43 3.27 12.18
C PRO A 157 -4.93 3.03 11.98
N THR A 158 -5.49 3.47 10.85
CA THR A 158 -6.90 3.24 10.50
C THR A 158 -7.21 1.82 10.04
N GLY A 159 -6.19 1.00 9.74
CA GLY A 159 -6.34 -0.34 9.17
C GLY A 159 -6.63 -0.35 7.66
N PHE A 160 -6.69 0.80 7.00
CA PHE A 160 -6.87 0.92 5.55
C PHE A 160 -6.23 2.20 5.01
N GLN A 161 -5.86 2.17 3.74
CA GLN A 161 -5.36 3.33 2.99
C GLN A 161 -6.51 3.90 2.14
N ARG A 162 -6.78 5.19 2.27
CA ARG A 162 -7.73 5.89 1.40
C ARG A 162 -7.06 6.16 0.06
N THR A 163 -7.72 5.73 -1.00
CA THR A 163 -7.24 5.83 -2.37
C THR A 163 -8.32 6.44 -3.26
N ALA A 164 -7.96 7.50 -3.98
CA ALA A 164 -8.85 8.19 -4.92
C ALA A 164 -8.34 7.95 -6.35
N ILE A 165 -9.13 7.28 -7.20
CA ILE A 165 -8.82 7.08 -8.60
C ILE A 165 -9.13 8.37 -9.35
N ILE A 166 -8.16 8.94 -10.08
CA ILE A 166 -8.29 10.21 -10.79
C ILE A 166 -8.34 10.01 -12.30
N GLY A 167 -7.54 9.08 -12.82
CA GLY A 167 -7.49 8.82 -14.25
C GLY A 167 -7.28 7.35 -14.56
N VAL A 168 -7.78 6.91 -15.72
CA VAL A 168 -7.69 5.54 -16.19
C VAL A 168 -7.36 5.49 -17.67
N GLU A 169 -6.77 4.39 -18.13
CA GLU A 169 -6.55 4.09 -19.56
C GLU A 169 -5.80 5.18 -20.33
N GLY A 170 -4.55 5.42 -19.95
CA GLY A 170 -3.68 6.35 -20.66
C GLY A 170 -2.49 5.67 -21.34
N GLU A 171 -1.62 6.49 -21.87
CA GLU A 171 -0.36 6.04 -22.48
C GLU A 171 0.78 7.03 -22.24
N ILE A 172 1.97 6.50 -22.08
CA ILE A 172 3.21 7.29 -22.04
C ILE A 172 4.09 6.87 -23.21
N GLN A 173 4.49 7.86 -24.03
CA GLN A 173 5.43 7.64 -25.10
C GLN A 173 6.85 7.65 -24.55
N LEU A 174 7.53 6.51 -24.59
CA LEU A 174 8.96 6.41 -24.33
C LEU A 174 9.73 6.53 -25.65
N LYS A 175 11.06 6.65 -25.55
CA LYS A 175 11.95 6.80 -26.71
C LYS A 175 11.69 5.76 -27.82
N ASN A 176 11.54 4.50 -27.45
CA ASN A 176 11.44 3.39 -28.39
C ASN A 176 10.12 2.60 -28.32
N LYS A 177 9.23 2.94 -27.40
CA LYS A 177 7.96 2.22 -27.21
C LYS A 177 6.93 3.07 -26.50
N LYS A 178 5.67 2.67 -26.63
CA LYS A 178 4.58 3.17 -25.79
C LYS A 178 4.36 2.24 -24.61
N VAL A 179 4.11 2.83 -23.47
CA VAL A 179 3.68 2.10 -22.24
C VAL A 179 2.25 2.47 -21.95
N ARG A 180 1.41 1.47 -21.83
CA ARG A 180 0.03 1.67 -21.41
C ARG A 180 0.00 1.99 -19.92
N LEU A 181 -0.69 3.05 -19.56
CA LEU A 181 -0.96 3.43 -18.19
C LEU A 181 -2.37 2.96 -17.81
N ILE A 182 -2.47 2.12 -16.81
CA ILE A 182 -3.76 1.54 -16.42
C ILE A 182 -4.55 2.54 -15.58
N GLN A 183 -3.89 3.13 -14.57
CA GLN A 183 -4.55 3.96 -13.58
C GLN A 183 -3.56 4.95 -12.97
N LEU A 184 -4.09 6.12 -12.58
CA LEU A 184 -3.44 7.07 -11.68
C LEU A 184 -4.37 7.30 -10.49
N SER A 185 -3.82 7.13 -9.31
CA SER A 185 -4.52 7.32 -8.04
C SER A 185 -3.79 8.29 -7.14
N LEU A 186 -4.53 8.99 -6.28
CA LEU A 186 -4.02 9.66 -5.09
C LEU A 186 -4.19 8.72 -3.90
N GLU A 187 -3.13 8.53 -3.15
CA GLU A 187 -3.12 7.65 -1.98
C GLU A 187 -2.55 8.37 -0.77
N GLU A 188 -3.15 8.17 0.39
CA GLU A 188 -2.56 8.64 1.65
C GLU A 188 -1.38 7.76 2.05
N ASP A 189 -0.37 8.36 2.67
CA ASP A 189 0.78 7.65 3.24
C ASP A 189 0.93 8.05 4.72
N SER A 190 0.40 7.22 5.61
CA SER A 190 0.20 7.58 7.02
C SER A 190 1.44 7.40 7.88
N CYS A 191 2.15 6.28 7.73
CA CYS A 191 3.21 5.90 8.65
C CYS A 191 4.44 5.36 7.93
N ARG A 192 5.58 5.48 8.59
CA ARG A 192 6.83 4.86 8.17
C ARG A 192 7.34 3.92 9.25
N GLU A 193 7.68 2.70 8.88
CA GLU A 193 8.30 1.75 9.78
C GLU A 193 9.69 2.27 10.23
N VAL A 194 9.91 2.23 11.53
CA VAL A 194 11.19 2.58 12.18
C VAL A 194 11.95 1.31 12.53
N SER A 195 11.26 0.32 13.10
CA SER A 195 11.86 -0.96 13.47
C SER A 195 10.80 -2.07 13.59
N ASP A 196 11.24 -3.30 13.35
CA ASP A 196 10.47 -4.52 13.60
C ASP A 196 11.39 -5.53 14.29
N ILE A 197 11.38 -5.54 15.63
CA ILE A 197 12.28 -6.38 16.45
C ILE A 197 11.46 -7.19 17.45
N GLY A 198 11.55 -8.50 17.35
CA GLY A 198 10.82 -9.43 18.22
C GLY A 198 9.31 -9.27 18.10
N HIS A 199 8.65 -8.90 19.20
CA HIS A 199 7.21 -8.70 19.25
C HIS A 199 6.79 -7.24 19.08
N VAL A 200 7.72 -6.30 18.94
CA VAL A 200 7.43 -4.86 18.84
C VAL A 200 7.75 -4.36 17.45
N ARG A 201 6.75 -3.71 16.84
CA ARG A 201 6.90 -3.00 15.56
C ARG A 201 6.60 -1.53 15.78
N ILE A 202 7.51 -0.66 15.41
CA ILE A 202 7.42 0.78 15.64
C ILE A 202 7.23 1.50 14.32
N TYR A 203 6.18 2.31 14.26
CA TYR A 203 5.89 3.22 13.16
C TYR A 203 5.98 4.68 13.60
N ARG A 204 6.21 5.56 12.65
CA ARG A 204 6.25 7.01 12.84
C ARG A 204 5.22 7.68 11.92
N THR A 205 4.43 8.61 12.48
CA THR A 205 3.33 9.29 11.78
C THR A 205 3.74 10.60 11.11
N ASP A 206 5.00 10.79 10.77
CA ASP A 206 5.54 11.98 10.14
C ASP A 206 5.48 11.98 8.60
N ARG A 207 4.84 10.94 8.04
CA ARG A 207 4.76 10.85 6.59
C ARG A 207 3.63 11.70 6.03
N LEU A 208 3.66 11.82 4.87
CA LEU A 208 3.21 12.65 3.82
C LEU A 208 1.73 12.79 3.62
N GLY A 209 0.96 11.96 4.16
CA GLY A 209 -0.47 12.01 3.95
C GLY A 209 -0.97 11.86 2.54
#